data_c416792bde28001a490a79d920a7a448
#
_entry.id   c416792bde28001a490a79d920a7a448
#
_cell.length_a   1.000
_cell.length_b   1.000
_cell.length_c   1.000
_cell.angle_alpha   90.00
_cell.angle_beta   90.00
_cell.angle_gamma   90.00
#
_symmetry.space_group_name_H-M   'P 1'
#
loop_
_entity.id
_entity.type
_entity.pdbx_description
1 polymer ?
#
loop_
_entity_poly.entity_id
_entity_poly.type
_entity_poly.pdbx_seq_one_letter_code
_entity_poly.pdbx_strand_id
1 'polypeptide(L)'
;KPGEELHHDKEIDITNIDNSEVTLNHENLKWLCKDCHFAVHKQRIMEGFERKKAKPILTGGHWFDSNGEVHPQERFIVYGSPASGKSTYVREHKSYGDMILDLDLIKQAISMSGKTDSPDNLIGVALEIRETIYRLIENNSVDSKHVWIIGALPNKKERDNLAKRLNAQLLFMNCDYDECISRANQDTERKDKLKQEWLIKRWFESFQP
;
A
#
# COMPACT_ATOMS: atom_id res chain seq x y z
N LYS A 1 -13.53 -7.30 -39.47
CA LYS A 1 -12.36 -6.48 -39.83
C LYS A 1 -11.21 -7.40 -40.19
N PRO A 2 -10.32 -7.04 -41.13
CA PRO A 2 -9.13 -7.86 -41.40
C PRO A 2 -8.25 -7.91 -40.13
N GLY A 3 -7.52 -9.00 -39.93
CA GLY A 3 -6.57 -9.16 -38.84
C GLY A 3 -5.41 -8.17 -39.03
N GLU A 4 -5.04 -7.48 -37.95
CA GLU A 4 -3.97 -6.48 -37.93
C GLU A 4 -2.79 -6.92 -37.03
N GLU A 5 -3.06 -7.81 -36.08
CA GLU A 5 -2.08 -8.25 -35.08
C GLU A 5 -2.09 -9.78 -34.94
N LEU A 6 -0.88 -10.33 -34.82
CA LEU A 6 -0.68 -11.77 -34.64
C LEU A 6 -0.73 -12.09 -33.15
N HIS A 7 -1.64 -12.97 -32.76
CA HIS A 7 -1.85 -13.42 -31.40
C HIS A 7 -1.43 -14.86 -31.21
N HIS A 8 -0.73 -15.21 -30.14
CA HIS A 8 -0.43 -16.55 -29.72
C HIS A 8 -1.45 -17.06 -28.72
N ASP A 9 -2.21 -18.09 -29.04
CA ASP A 9 -3.19 -18.68 -28.10
C ASP A 9 -2.50 -19.23 -26.86
N LYS A 10 -1.38 -19.93 -27.02
CA LYS A 10 -0.46 -20.26 -25.95
C LYS A 10 0.59 -19.17 -25.88
N GLU A 11 0.59 -18.39 -24.81
CA GLU A 11 1.51 -17.26 -24.63
C GLU A 11 2.98 -17.69 -24.66
N ILE A 12 3.81 -16.83 -25.24
CA ILE A 12 5.26 -16.97 -25.20
C ILE A 12 5.76 -16.38 -23.87
N ASP A 13 6.54 -17.18 -23.17
CA ASP A 13 7.22 -16.78 -21.94
C ASP A 13 8.69 -17.25 -21.93
N ILE A 14 9.43 -16.94 -20.88
CA ILE A 14 10.85 -17.27 -20.76
C ILE A 14 11.13 -18.79 -20.79
N THR A 15 10.13 -19.61 -20.51
CA THR A 15 10.27 -21.08 -20.46
C THR A 15 10.01 -21.75 -21.81
N ASN A 16 9.35 -21.07 -22.74
CA ASN A 16 8.91 -21.63 -24.03
C ASN A 16 9.31 -20.81 -25.26
N ILE A 17 10.01 -19.71 -25.09
CA ILE A 17 10.41 -18.81 -26.18
C ILE A 17 11.26 -19.51 -27.25
N ASP A 18 12.10 -20.47 -26.88
CA ASP A 18 12.96 -21.23 -27.77
C ASP A 18 12.26 -22.45 -28.34
N ASN A 19 11.01 -22.72 -28.01
CA ASN A 19 10.25 -23.86 -28.49
C ASN A 19 9.47 -23.48 -29.76
N SER A 20 9.93 -23.94 -30.92
CA SER A 20 9.30 -23.68 -32.23
C SER A 20 7.86 -24.21 -32.35
N GLU A 21 7.51 -25.27 -31.61
CA GLU A 21 6.14 -25.79 -31.51
C GLU A 21 5.18 -24.84 -30.84
N VAL A 22 5.69 -23.84 -30.09
CA VAL A 22 4.90 -22.79 -29.46
C VAL A 22 5.00 -21.49 -30.24
N THR A 23 6.22 -21.11 -30.64
CA THR A 23 6.48 -19.77 -31.21
C THR A 23 6.12 -19.67 -32.69
N LEU A 24 6.27 -20.79 -33.48
CA LEU A 24 6.07 -20.80 -34.91
C LEU A 24 4.95 -21.75 -35.39
N ASN A 25 4.27 -22.41 -34.47
CA ASN A 25 3.16 -23.30 -34.83
C ASN A 25 1.94 -22.49 -35.30
N HIS A 26 1.53 -22.73 -36.55
CA HIS A 26 0.37 -22.06 -37.14
C HIS A 26 -0.94 -22.28 -36.37
N GLU A 27 -1.11 -23.37 -35.67
CA GLU A 27 -2.28 -23.67 -34.86
C GLU A 27 -2.31 -22.78 -33.56
N ASN A 28 -1.13 -22.31 -33.15
CA ASN A 28 -0.99 -21.39 -32.01
C ASN A 28 -1.10 -19.92 -32.43
N LEU A 29 -1.22 -19.61 -33.72
CA LEU A 29 -1.20 -18.25 -34.26
C LEU A 29 -2.57 -17.87 -34.82
N LYS A 30 -3.09 -16.72 -34.36
CA LYS A 30 -4.37 -16.14 -34.81
C LYS A 30 -4.20 -14.69 -35.22
N TRP A 31 -4.71 -14.34 -36.40
CA TRP A 31 -4.82 -12.94 -36.80
C TRP A 31 -6.05 -12.30 -36.18
N LEU A 32 -5.86 -11.31 -35.35
CA LEU A 32 -6.91 -10.56 -34.67
C LEU A 32 -6.88 -9.09 -35.07
N CYS A 33 -8.04 -8.44 -35.13
CA CYS A 33 -8.05 -6.98 -35.14
C CYS A 33 -7.71 -6.45 -33.74
N LYS A 34 -7.26 -5.18 -33.65
CA LYS A 34 -6.84 -4.55 -32.38
C LYS A 34 -7.86 -4.68 -31.26
N ASP A 35 -9.15 -4.47 -31.58
CA ASP A 35 -10.21 -4.58 -30.58
C ASP A 35 -10.33 -6.01 -30.03
N CYS A 36 -10.25 -7.02 -30.91
CA CYS A 36 -10.31 -8.43 -30.53
C CYS A 36 -9.07 -8.86 -29.74
N HIS A 37 -7.88 -8.43 -30.17
CA HIS A 37 -6.63 -8.69 -29.47
C HIS A 37 -6.65 -8.10 -28.05
N PHE A 38 -7.07 -6.86 -27.93
CA PHE A 38 -7.27 -6.20 -26.62
C PHE A 38 -8.31 -6.94 -25.75
N ALA A 39 -9.43 -7.40 -26.34
CA ALA A 39 -10.47 -8.11 -25.60
C ALA A 39 -9.97 -9.44 -25.01
N VAL A 40 -9.17 -10.20 -25.75
CA VAL A 40 -8.56 -11.47 -25.29
C VAL A 40 -7.62 -11.21 -24.10
N HIS A 41 -6.74 -10.22 -24.22
CA HIS A 41 -5.82 -9.87 -23.13
C HIS A 41 -6.56 -9.32 -21.91
N LYS A 42 -7.60 -8.47 -22.11
CA LYS A 42 -8.45 -7.96 -21.02
C LYS A 42 -9.14 -9.10 -20.28
N GLN A 43 -9.69 -10.08 -20.99
CA GLN A 43 -10.35 -11.23 -20.37
C GLN A 43 -9.36 -12.03 -19.51
N ARG A 44 -8.16 -12.31 -20.01
CA ARG A 44 -7.10 -13.02 -19.28
C ARG A 44 -6.65 -12.27 -18.02
N ILE A 45 -6.51 -10.93 -18.12
CA ILE A 45 -6.20 -10.09 -16.97
C ILE A 45 -7.31 -10.22 -15.91
N MET A 46 -8.59 -10.14 -16.31
CA MET A 46 -9.72 -10.28 -15.40
C MET A 46 -9.80 -11.67 -14.76
N GLU A 47 -9.60 -12.72 -15.54
CA GLU A 47 -9.51 -14.11 -15.04
C GLU A 47 -8.33 -14.29 -14.06
N GLY A 48 -7.19 -13.67 -14.34
CA GLY A 48 -6.05 -13.63 -13.42
C GLY A 48 -6.37 -12.93 -12.10
N PHE A 49 -7.13 -11.84 -12.14
CA PHE A 49 -7.63 -11.15 -10.94
C PHE A 49 -8.67 -12.00 -10.18
N GLU A 50 -9.55 -12.72 -10.88
CA GLU A 50 -10.54 -13.59 -10.23
C GLU A 50 -9.92 -14.84 -9.62
N ARG A 51 -8.91 -15.46 -10.26
CA ARG A 51 -8.14 -16.58 -9.69
C ARG A 51 -7.40 -16.16 -8.41
N LYS A 52 -6.91 -14.93 -8.33
CA LYS A 52 -6.32 -14.38 -7.09
C LYS A 52 -7.35 -14.16 -5.99
N LYS A 53 -8.65 -13.98 -6.32
CA LYS A 53 -9.75 -13.88 -5.33
C LYS A 53 -10.11 -15.23 -4.69
N ALA A 54 -9.77 -16.36 -5.32
CA ALA A 54 -10.06 -17.70 -4.82
C ALA A 54 -9.01 -18.25 -3.84
N LYS A 55 -8.21 -17.38 -3.19
CA LYS A 55 -7.37 -17.82 -2.05
C LYS A 55 -8.26 -18.28 -0.91
N PRO A 56 -7.94 -19.41 -0.24
CA PRO A 56 -8.71 -19.86 0.90
C PRO A 56 -8.81 -18.73 1.93
N ILE A 57 -10.02 -18.52 2.47
CA ILE A 57 -10.28 -17.57 3.56
C ILE A 57 -9.62 -18.16 4.81
N LEU A 58 -8.34 -17.88 4.97
CA LEU A 58 -7.63 -18.11 6.22
C LEU A 58 -8.03 -16.98 7.17
N THR A 59 -8.56 -17.30 8.33
CA THR A 59 -8.90 -16.33 9.37
C THR A 59 -7.64 -15.65 9.87
N GLY A 60 -7.45 -14.37 9.54
CA GLY A 60 -6.23 -13.60 9.81
C GLY A 60 -5.43 -13.32 8.53
N GLY A 61 -4.64 -12.23 8.52
CA GLY A 61 -3.75 -11.92 7.41
C GLY A 61 -2.64 -12.97 7.28
N HIS A 62 -2.35 -13.36 6.05
CA HIS A 62 -1.28 -14.29 5.73
C HIS A 62 -0.47 -13.76 4.56
N TRP A 63 0.78 -14.19 4.46
CA TRP A 63 1.64 -13.93 3.34
C TRP A 63 2.28 -15.24 2.85
N PHE A 64 2.75 -15.27 1.62
CA PHE A 64 3.41 -16.43 1.02
C PHE A 64 4.89 -16.11 0.84
N ASP A 65 5.74 -17.02 1.27
CA ASP A 65 7.16 -16.92 0.98
C ASP A 65 7.50 -17.33 -0.47
N SER A 66 8.79 -17.27 -0.84
CA SER A 66 9.26 -17.64 -2.17
C SER A 66 9.02 -19.11 -2.54
N ASN A 67 8.78 -19.98 -1.56
CA ASN A 67 8.49 -21.40 -1.74
C ASN A 67 6.98 -21.66 -1.82
N GLY A 68 6.15 -20.63 -1.60
CA GLY A 68 4.69 -20.73 -1.55
C GLY A 68 4.14 -21.19 -0.20
N GLU A 69 4.97 -21.25 0.84
CA GLU A 69 4.51 -21.56 2.19
C GLU A 69 3.75 -20.38 2.81
N VAL A 70 2.71 -20.70 3.60
CA VAL A 70 1.81 -19.73 4.21
C VAL A 70 2.30 -19.36 5.60
N HIS A 71 2.46 -18.07 5.86
CA HIS A 71 2.87 -17.53 7.15
C HIS A 71 1.87 -16.48 7.66
N PRO A 72 1.73 -16.29 8.98
CA PRO A 72 0.89 -15.24 9.54
C PRO A 72 1.46 -13.86 9.20
N GLN A 73 0.56 -12.93 8.87
CA GLN A 73 0.90 -11.53 8.63
C GLN A 73 0.92 -10.77 9.94
N GLU A 74 1.95 -9.97 10.17
CA GLU A 74 2.04 -9.06 11.30
C GLU A 74 1.61 -7.64 10.90
N ARG A 75 0.80 -7.01 11.73
CA ARG A 75 0.23 -5.68 11.47
C ARG A 75 0.54 -4.73 12.61
N PHE A 76 1.08 -3.57 12.27
CA PHE A 76 1.52 -2.58 13.25
C PHE A 76 0.90 -1.22 12.95
N ILE A 77 0.40 -0.56 13.98
CA ILE A 77 -0.01 0.85 13.94
C ILE A 77 1.02 1.65 14.71
N VAL A 78 1.87 2.37 13.99
CA VAL A 78 2.91 3.24 14.55
C VAL A 78 2.33 4.63 14.72
N TYR A 79 2.13 5.05 15.97
CA TYR A 79 1.45 6.30 16.27
C TYR A 79 2.26 7.22 17.20
N GLY A 80 1.92 8.50 17.20
CA GLY A 80 2.61 9.53 17.99
C GLY A 80 2.52 10.92 17.35
N SER A 81 3.11 11.91 17.99
CA SER A 81 3.16 13.30 17.52
C SER A 81 3.74 13.42 16.11
N PRO A 82 3.37 14.45 15.33
CA PRO A 82 4.20 14.85 14.20
C PRO A 82 5.67 15.02 14.63
N ALA A 83 6.60 14.64 13.77
CA ALA A 83 8.05 14.64 14.04
C ALA A 83 8.55 13.70 15.16
N SER A 84 7.73 12.80 15.73
CA SER A 84 8.15 11.82 16.74
C SER A 84 9.05 10.68 16.22
N GLY A 85 9.33 10.61 14.91
CA GLY A 85 10.20 9.58 14.33
C GLY A 85 9.48 8.36 13.75
N LYS A 86 8.14 8.33 13.68
CA LYS A 86 7.34 7.20 13.16
C LYS A 86 7.83 6.65 11.82
N SER A 87 7.96 7.53 10.83
CA SER A 87 8.37 7.12 9.47
C SER A 87 9.83 6.65 9.43
N THR A 88 10.68 7.17 10.31
CA THR A 88 12.07 6.72 10.48
C THR A 88 12.10 5.32 11.06
N TYR A 89 11.36 5.09 12.15
CA TYR A 89 11.22 3.77 12.77
C TYR A 89 10.75 2.71 11.76
N VAL A 90 9.68 2.99 11.01
CA VAL A 90 9.18 2.05 10.00
C VAL A 90 10.22 1.81 8.90
N ARG A 91 10.93 2.84 8.45
CA ARG A 91 11.98 2.70 7.43
C ARG A 91 13.13 1.78 7.87
N GLU A 92 13.48 1.82 9.14
CA GLU A 92 14.56 1.00 9.74
C GLU A 92 14.13 -0.45 10.01
N HIS A 93 12.82 -0.70 10.23
CA HIS A 93 12.32 -2.01 10.61
C HIS A 93 11.58 -2.76 9.50
N LYS A 94 11.21 -2.07 8.43
CA LYS A 94 10.54 -2.70 7.29
C LYS A 94 11.48 -3.63 6.51
N SER A 95 10.93 -4.71 5.98
CA SER A 95 11.57 -5.58 5.01
C SER A 95 11.17 -5.21 3.57
N TYR A 96 11.86 -5.77 2.59
CA TYR A 96 11.44 -5.68 1.20
C TYR A 96 10.09 -6.39 1.01
N GLY A 97 9.15 -5.73 0.34
CA GLY A 97 7.80 -6.26 0.12
C GLY A 97 6.79 -5.97 1.24
N ASP A 98 7.22 -5.35 2.35
CA ASP A 98 6.29 -4.88 3.38
C ASP A 98 5.39 -3.76 2.86
N MET A 99 4.12 -3.80 3.27
CA MET A 99 3.17 -2.75 2.96
C MET A 99 3.28 -1.59 3.96
N ILE A 100 3.39 -0.37 3.46
CA ILE A 100 3.41 0.84 4.29
C ILE A 100 2.23 1.73 3.92
N LEU A 101 1.42 2.07 4.91
CA LEU A 101 0.28 2.97 4.79
C LEU A 101 0.53 4.24 5.61
N ASP A 102 0.85 5.32 4.92
CA ASP A 102 1.04 6.67 5.48
C ASP A 102 0.18 7.64 4.64
N LEU A 103 -0.70 8.40 5.30
CA LEU A 103 -1.59 9.34 4.61
C LEU A 103 -0.82 10.41 3.83
N ASP A 104 0.34 10.83 4.33
CA ASP A 104 1.17 11.80 3.64
C ASP A 104 1.80 11.22 2.36
N LEU A 105 2.14 9.91 2.36
CA LEU A 105 2.58 9.23 1.14
C LEU A 105 1.45 9.07 0.12
N ILE A 106 0.22 8.81 0.57
CA ILE A 106 -0.94 8.79 -0.34
C ILE A 106 -1.13 10.16 -0.98
N LYS A 107 -1.14 11.24 -0.17
CA LYS A 107 -1.27 12.61 -0.69
C LYS A 107 -0.14 12.94 -1.67
N GLN A 108 1.08 12.56 -1.38
CA GLN A 108 2.22 12.72 -2.27
C GLN A 108 1.99 11.98 -3.60
N ALA A 109 1.54 10.73 -3.55
CA ALA A 109 1.32 9.91 -4.75
C ALA A 109 0.26 10.51 -5.69
N ILE A 110 -0.83 11.08 -5.14
CA ILE A 110 -1.93 11.65 -5.95
C ILE A 110 -1.68 13.10 -6.37
N SER A 111 -0.70 13.80 -5.78
CA SER A 111 -0.42 15.21 -6.08
C SER A 111 0.92 15.45 -6.76
N MET A 112 1.83 14.48 -6.70
CA MET A 112 3.25 14.63 -7.08
C MET A 112 3.97 15.75 -6.31
N SER A 113 3.40 16.20 -5.17
CA SER A 113 3.98 17.22 -4.29
C SER A 113 5.00 16.62 -3.32
N GLY A 114 5.71 17.46 -2.57
CA GLY A 114 6.51 17.00 -1.43
C GLY A 114 5.65 16.37 -0.33
N LYS A 115 6.21 15.46 0.45
CA LYS A 115 5.49 14.69 1.47
C LYS A 115 4.68 15.55 2.45
N THR A 116 5.21 16.71 2.84
CA THR A 116 4.58 17.62 3.81
C THR A 116 3.96 18.85 3.18
N ASP A 117 3.97 18.94 1.85
CA ASP A 117 3.54 20.11 1.07
C ASP A 117 2.37 19.78 0.12
N SER A 118 1.61 18.74 0.45
CA SER A 118 0.50 18.30 -0.38
C SER A 118 -0.72 19.20 -0.17
N PRO A 119 -1.46 19.54 -1.25
CA PRO A 119 -2.64 20.40 -1.20
C PRO A 119 -3.74 19.86 -0.27
N ASP A 120 -4.34 20.74 0.54
CA ASP A 120 -5.39 20.36 1.50
C ASP A 120 -6.69 19.92 0.81
N ASN A 121 -6.96 20.38 -0.42
CA ASN A 121 -8.15 19.98 -1.19
C ASN A 121 -8.15 18.49 -1.59
N LEU A 122 -7.01 17.80 -1.53
CA LEU A 122 -6.91 16.37 -1.83
C LEU A 122 -7.08 15.47 -0.60
N ILE A 123 -7.26 16.05 0.60
CA ILE A 123 -7.38 15.26 1.83
C ILE A 123 -8.55 14.27 1.78
N GLY A 124 -9.70 14.68 1.22
CA GLY A 124 -10.87 13.81 1.09
C GLY A 124 -10.58 12.57 0.25
N VAL A 125 -9.96 12.74 -0.91
CA VAL A 125 -9.56 11.63 -1.80
C VAL A 125 -8.53 10.72 -1.11
N ALA A 126 -7.54 11.30 -0.42
CA ALA A 126 -6.53 10.52 0.29
C ALA A 126 -7.14 9.68 1.44
N LEU A 127 -8.15 10.22 2.14
CA LEU A 127 -8.89 9.49 3.18
C LEU A 127 -9.69 8.32 2.60
N GLU A 128 -10.35 8.49 1.45
CA GLU A 128 -11.07 7.41 0.75
C GLU A 128 -10.14 6.29 0.27
N ILE A 129 -8.97 6.66 -0.26
CA ILE A 129 -7.93 5.68 -0.63
C ILE A 129 -7.47 4.91 0.61
N ARG A 130 -7.17 5.62 1.72
CA ARG A 130 -6.78 5.00 2.99
C ARG A 130 -7.85 4.03 3.50
N GLU A 131 -9.13 4.43 3.46
CA GLU A 131 -10.23 3.58 3.89
C GLU A 131 -10.39 2.35 2.99
N THR A 132 -10.16 2.49 1.70
CA THR A 132 -10.12 1.36 0.76
C THR A 132 -9.00 0.38 1.10
N ILE A 133 -7.82 0.89 1.45
CA ILE A 133 -6.70 0.05 1.89
C ILE A 133 -7.02 -0.64 3.22
N TYR A 134 -7.66 0.03 4.19
CA TYR A 134 -8.12 -0.62 5.42
C TYR A 134 -9.04 -1.80 5.13
N ARG A 135 -10.00 -1.66 4.20
CA ARG A 135 -10.88 -2.76 3.78
C ARG A 135 -10.11 -3.93 3.15
N LEU A 136 -9.06 -3.67 2.38
CA LEU A 136 -8.21 -4.72 1.83
C LEU A 136 -7.43 -5.47 2.93
N ILE A 137 -6.97 -4.76 3.96
CA ILE A 137 -6.30 -5.36 5.13
C ILE A 137 -7.30 -6.21 5.94
N GLU A 138 -8.50 -5.69 6.21
CA GLU A 138 -9.57 -6.40 6.91
C GLU A 138 -9.96 -7.71 6.20
N ASN A 139 -10.05 -7.66 4.89
CA ASN A 139 -10.42 -8.80 4.05
C ASN A 139 -9.25 -9.75 3.76
N ASN A 140 -8.09 -9.55 4.42
CA ASN A 140 -6.88 -10.34 4.20
C ASN A 140 -6.44 -10.41 2.72
N SER A 141 -6.68 -9.33 1.96
CA SER A 141 -6.36 -9.22 0.54
C SER A 141 -4.97 -8.63 0.27
N VAL A 142 -4.19 -8.39 1.33
CA VAL A 142 -2.82 -7.87 1.26
C VAL A 142 -1.85 -9.04 1.47
N ASP A 143 -1.05 -9.35 0.46
CA ASP A 143 0.01 -10.36 0.50
C ASP A 143 1.34 -9.67 0.85
N SER A 144 1.62 -9.53 2.14
CA SER A 144 2.80 -8.85 2.68
C SER A 144 3.11 -9.44 4.06
N LYS A 145 4.39 -9.62 4.37
CA LYS A 145 4.83 -10.13 5.68
C LYS A 145 4.39 -9.21 6.81
N HIS A 146 4.70 -7.91 6.66
CA HIS A 146 4.28 -6.91 7.63
C HIS A 146 3.42 -5.83 6.94
N VAL A 147 2.46 -5.31 7.69
CA VAL A 147 1.67 -4.13 7.32
C VAL A 147 1.94 -3.04 8.35
N TRP A 148 2.52 -1.94 7.91
CA TRP A 148 2.88 -0.79 8.72
C TRP A 148 1.90 0.36 8.45
N ILE A 149 1.15 0.76 9.47
CA ILE A 149 0.20 1.86 9.41
C ILE A 149 0.75 3.01 10.24
N ILE A 150 0.99 4.16 9.61
CA ILE A 150 1.54 5.35 10.27
C ILE A 150 0.44 6.38 10.46
N GLY A 151 0.26 6.85 11.69
CA GLY A 151 -0.74 7.86 12.00
C GLY A 151 -0.40 8.70 13.23
N ALA A 152 -1.03 9.87 13.36
CA ALA A 152 -0.91 10.70 14.54
C ALA A 152 -1.73 10.14 15.72
N LEU A 153 -2.99 9.76 15.48
CA LEU A 153 -3.93 9.02 16.33
C LEU A 153 -3.89 9.44 17.83
N PRO A 154 -4.16 10.71 18.18
CA PRO A 154 -4.08 11.16 19.56
C PRO A 154 -5.21 10.60 20.45
N ASN A 155 -6.36 10.26 19.87
CA ASN A 155 -7.53 9.75 20.59
C ASN A 155 -7.39 8.25 20.86
N LYS A 156 -7.45 7.86 22.15
CA LYS A 156 -7.32 6.45 22.57
C LYS A 156 -8.38 5.55 21.96
N LYS A 157 -9.65 5.96 22.01
CA LYS A 157 -10.77 5.15 21.50
C LYS A 157 -10.64 4.89 19.99
N GLU A 158 -10.18 5.89 19.25
CA GLU A 158 -9.93 5.73 17.81
C GLU A 158 -8.79 4.74 17.54
N ARG A 159 -7.68 4.83 18.30
CA ARG A 159 -6.56 3.90 18.19
C ARG A 159 -6.98 2.47 18.48
N ASP A 160 -7.68 2.27 19.63
CA ASP A 160 -8.09 0.94 20.07
C ASP A 160 -9.08 0.31 19.08
N ASN A 161 -10.03 1.10 18.56
CA ASN A 161 -10.96 0.66 17.54
C ASN A 161 -10.25 0.28 16.23
N LEU A 162 -9.30 1.10 15.80
CA LEU A 162 -8.53 0.82 14.58
C LEU A 162 -7.65 -0.42 14.75
N ALA A 163 -6.98 -0.57 15.90
CA ALA A 163 -6.17 -1.73 16.23
C ALA A 163 -7.00 -3.02 16.24
N LYS A 164 -8.17 -2.97 16.86
CA LYS A 164 -9.11 -4.11 16.87
C LYS A 164 -9.63 -4.42 15.47
N ARG A 165 -10.05 -3.40 14.72
CA ARG A 165 -10.56 -3.51 13.36
C ARG A 165 -9.58 -4.19 12.42
N LEU A 166 -8.31 -3.80 12.48
CA LEU A 166 -7.27 -4.30 11.59
C LEU A 166 -6.48 -5.48 12.15
N ASN A 167 -6.81 -5.95 13.37
CA ASN A 167 -6.04 -6.93 14.12
C ASN A 167 -4.54 -6.56 14.16
N ALA A 168 -4.23 -5.34 14.59
CA ALA A 168 -2.91 -4.75 14.55
C ALA A 168 -2.39 -4.40 15.95
N GLN A 169 -1.07 -4.49 16.15
CA GLN A 169 -0.38 -4.07 17.36
C GLN A 169 -0.14 -2.56 17.35
N LEU A 170 -0.33 -1.92 18.49
CA LEU A 170 -0.06 -0.49 18.68
C LEU A 170 1.40 -0.27 19.09
N LEU A 171 2.13 0.55 18.33
CA LEU A 171 3.51 0.96 18.63
C LEU A 171 3.55 2.47 18.85
N PHE A 172 3.73 2.88 20.09
CA PHE A 172 3.81 4.28 20.45
C PHE A 172 5.21 4.85 20.27
N MET A 173 5.32 5.89 19.45
CA MET A 173 6.56 6.66 19.31
C MET A 173 6.56 7.78 20.33
N ASN A 174 7.04 7.46 21.53
CA ASN A 174 7.20 8.43 22.61
C ASN A 174 8.31 9.42 22.25
N CYS A 175 7.97 10.71 22.28
CA CYS A 175 8.88 11.81 21.99
C CYS A 175 8.36 13.05 22.69
N ASP A 176 9.20 13.78 23.38
CA ASP A 176 8.82 14.97 24.08
C ASP A 176 8.43 16.11 23.15
N TYR A 177 7.65 17.06 23.65
CA TYR A 177 7.17 18.21 22.87
C TYR A 177 8.33 19.01 22.27
N ASP A 178 9.33 19.39 23.08
CA ASP A 178 10.47 20.20 22.65
C ASP A 178 11.32 19.48 21.61
N GLU A 179 11.49 18.18 21.76
CA GLU A 179 12.21 17.35 20.80
C GLU A 179 11.44 17.25 19.47
N CYS A 180 10.12 17.10 19.50
CA CYS A 180 9.30 17.12 18.28
C CYS A 180 9.40 18.47 17.55
N ILE A 181 9.39 19.59 18.28
CA ILE A 181 9.57 20.93 17.71
C ILE A 181 10.97 21.09 17.12
N SER A 182 12.00 20.67 17.85
CA SER A 182 13.41 20.72 17.37
C SER A 182 13.57 19.96 16.06
N ARG A 183 13.10 18.72 15.99
CA ARG A 183 13.15 17.88 14.78
C ARG A 183 12.34 18.48 13.62
N ALA A 184 11.14 19.02 13.91
CA ALA A 184 10.34 19.67 12.87
C ALA A 184 11.04 20.90 12.28
N ASN A 185 11.76 21.69 13.11
CA ASN A 185 12.49 22.85 12.66
C ASN A 185 13.75 22.51 11.84
N GLN A 186 14.43 21.43 12.18
CA GLN A 186 15.60 20.94 11.45
C GLN A 186 15.22 20.25 10.12
N ASP A 187 14.02 19.71 9.99
CA ASP A 187 13.56 19.01 8.78
C ASP A 187 13.29 20.00 7.64
N THR A 188 14.15 20.01 6.64
CA THR A 188 14.06 20.91 5.47
C THR A 188 12.87 20.62 4.55
N GLU A 189 12.31 19.42 4.60
CA GLU A 189 11.12 19.08 3.83
C GLU A 189 9.84 19.72 4.41
N ARG A 190 9.86 20.10 5.69
CA ARG A 190 8.76 20.78 6.38
C ARG A 190 8.83 22.29 6.20
N LYS A 191 8.36 22.80 5.08
CA LYS A 191 8.48 24.21 4.72
C LYS A 191 7.69 25.15 5.64
N ASP A 192 6.45 24.80 5.98
CA ASP A 192 5.58 25.60 6.87
C ASP A 192 5.83 25.23 8.34
N LYS A 193 6.79 25.89 8.95
CA LYS A 193 7.18 25.65 10.35
C LYS A 193 6.08 26.01 11.33
N LEU A 194 5.33 27.08 11.08
CA LEU A 194 4.21 27.50 11.93
C LEU A 194 3.08 26.46 11.95
N LYS A 195 2.73 25.94 10.77
CA LYS A 195 1.74 24.84 10.66
C LYS A 195 2.23 23.59 11.40
N GLN A 196 3.52 23.25 11.30
CA GLN A 196 4.08 22.09 12.01
C GLN A 196 4.03 22.27 13.53
N GLU A 197 4.44 23.41 14.02
CA GLU A 197 4.36 23.72 15.46
C GLU A 197 2.93 23.64 15.98
N TRP A 198 1.97 24.22 15.26
CA TRP A 198 0.56 24.13 15.60
C TRP A 198 0.05 22.69 15.64
N LEU A 199 0.42 21.85 14.67
CA LEU A 199 0.03 20.44 14.60
C LEU A 199 0.60 19.64 15.78
N ILE A 200 1.87 19.89 16.15
CA ILE A 200 2.53 19.22 17.28
C ILE A 200 1.83 19.63 18.57
N LYS A 201 1.64 20.94 18.80
CA LYS A 201 0.96 21.46 20.00
C LYS A 201 -0.43 20.86 20.15
N ARG A 202 -1.24 20.90 19.09
CA ARG A 202 -2.59 20.33 19.08
C ARG A 202 -2.60 18.85 19.40
N TRP A 203 -1.60 18.10 18.91
CA TRP A 203 -1.50 16.68 19.20
C TRP A 203 -1.27 16.44 20.71
N PHE A 204 -0.32 17.14 21.34
CA PHE A 204 -0.05 17.00 22.77
C PHE A 204 -1.24 17.40 23.63
N GLU A 205 -1.97 18.44 23.25
CA GLU A 205 -3.20 18.88 23.95
C GLU A 205 -4.34 17.85 23.86
N SER A 206 -4.42 17.09 22.78
CA SER A 206 -5.48 16.11 22.53
C SER A 206 -5.08 14.65 22.83
N PHE A 207 -3.83 14.40 23.15
CA PHE A 207 -3.33 13.04 23.37
C PHE A 207 -3.95 12.40 24.62
N GLN A 208 -4.48 11.20 24.42
CA GLN A 208 -5.03 10.33 25.46
C GLN A 208 -4.14 9.08 25.56
N PRO A 209 -3.48 8.83 26.70
CA PRO A 209 -2.57 7.70 26.89
C PRO A 209 -3.28 6.33 26.89
#